data_9009ebff25a3d7ad671a440e089412b5
#
_entry.id   9009ebff25a3d7ad671a440e089412b5
#
_cell.length_a   1.000
_cell.length_b   1.000
_cell.length_c   1.000
_cell.angle_alpha   90.00
_cell.angle_beta   90.00
_cell.angle_gamma   90.00
#
_symmetry.space_group_name_H-M   'P 1'
#
loop_
_entity.id
_entity.type
_entity.pdbx_description
1 polymer ?
#
loop_
_entity_poly.entity_id
_entity_poly.type
_entity_poly.pdbx_seq_one_letter_code
_entity_poly.pdbx_strand_id
1 'polypeptide(L)'
;MSFRDLLADTLATLWAHKRRTFLTMFGIAWGIISITLMVAAGAGLGVGIQRNAETFGKDVMIVFAGRTSLQAGGTRAGRKVNWTEDDYLKVQQEAPACKYAMPELGNQVQVRSLFNSGDLNVVGSLPPFAEIRSVEVKEGRFYNDQDNAAVRRVAFLGTDAKKQLFADRPAVGATIWLNGAPFSVIGVMKPKDQNSSYDGFDVRKVFIPFNTMLQDFPNKPPAAEHSIDRLLVAPWSLETHAECVRQVRKTLGRLHGFDPRDKEAAGIWDTVKDSQARRMIIDGMEYFLGAVGVATLFLGGLGVMNVMLVAVRERTREIGVRMALGATRRSILRQFFVETMIVVFLSGGVGLGIAYGFCALFNLLPLPPFFAGLLASWKLGVLSVFLLGTIAVLSAIYPASRAAEVDPIEALRFEAGG
;
A
#
# COMPACT_ATOMS: atom_id res chain seq x y z
N MET A 1 38.69 20.85 30.17
CA MET A 1 37.79 21.62 29.27
C MET A 1 36.36 21.30 29.59
N SER A 2 35.53 22.33 29.83
CA SER A 2 34.09 22.14 29.99
C SER A 2 33.47 21.72 28.66
N PHE A 3 32.33 21.00 28.67
CA PHE A 3 31.60 20.67 27.47
C PHE A 3 31.16 21.91 26.65
N ARG A 4 30.91 23.03 27.36
CA ARG A 4 30.63 24.34 26.74
C ARG A 4 31.81 24.89 25.96
N ASP A 5 33.03 24.76 26.49
CA ASP A 5 34.25 25.24 25.83
C ASP A 5 34.55 24.42 24.58
N LEU A 6 34.32 23.08 24.63
CA LEU A 6 34.42 22.17 23.50
C LEU A 6 33.45 22.56 22.40
N LEU A 7 32.19 22.84 22.72
CA LEU A 7 31.17 23.28 21.76
C LEU A 7 31.52 24.61 21.10
N ALA A 8 32.00 25.60 21.91
CA ALA A 8 32.38 26.92 21.40
C ALA A 8 33.59 26.82 20.43
N ASP A 9 34.61 26.05 20.81
CA ASP A 9 35.80 25.80 19.98
C ASP A 9 35.45 25.07 18.69
N THR A 10 34.56 24.05 18.76
CA THR A 10 34.08 23.32 17.56
C THR A 10 33.34 24.25 16.63
N LEU A 11 32.42 25.07 17.15
CA LEU A 11 31.65 26.01 16.30
C LEU A 11 32.57 27.09 15.68
N ALA A 12 33.54 27.61 16.42
CA ALA A 12 34.50 28.56 15.91
C ALA A 12 35.36 27.97 14.79
N THR A 13 35.77 26.71 14.93
CA THR A 13 36.54 25.96 13.92
C THR A 13 35.72 25.69 12.68
N LEU A 14 34.45 25.27 12.82
CA LEU A 14 33.52 25.06 11.70
C LEU A 14 33.31 26.35 10.91
N TRP A 15 33.28 27.49 11.57
CA TRP A 15 33.10 28.79 10.94
C TRP A 15 34.37 29.30 10.25
N ALA A 16 35.56 28.92 10.72
CA ALA A 16 36.83 29.28 10.09
C ALA A 16 37.06 28.62 8.71
N HIS A 17 36.54 27.37 8.53
CA HIS A 17 36.69 26.60 7.29
C HIS A 17 35.35 26.34 6.56
N LYS A 18 34.56 27.40 6.33
CA LYS A 18 33.16 27.35 5.83
C LYS A 18 32.92 26.42 4.65
N ARG A 19 33.75 26.48 3.59
CA ARG A 19 33.57 25.69 2.37
C ARG A 19 33.67 24.19 2.64
N ARG A 20 34.63 23.80 3.42
CA ARG A 20 34.89 22.40 3.77
C ARG A 20 33.80 21.84 4.69
N THR A 21 33.48 22.57 5.73
CA THR A 21 32.41 22.23 6.67
C THR A 21 31.09 22.08 5.94
N PHE A 22 30.76 23.00 5.02
CA PHE A 22 29.55 22.92 4.22
C PHE A 22 29.50 21.64 3.38
N LEU A 23 30.57 21.30 2.64
CA LEU A 23 30.63 20.08 1.82
C LEU A 23 30.45 18.81 2.66
N THR A 24 31.06 18.77 3.86
CA THR A 24 30.95 17.64 4.77
C THR A 24 29.54 17.49 5.31
N MET A 25 28.98 18.61 5.79
CA MET A 25 27.62 18.66 6.32
C MET A 25 26.59 18.33 5.24
N PHE A 26 26.79 18.82 4.01
CA PHE A 26 25.92 18.56 2.88
C PHE A 26 25.85 17.07 2.54
N GLY A 27 26.99 16.36 2.52
CA GLY A 27 27.00 14.91 2.20
C GLY A 27 26.16 14.08 3.19
N ILE A 28 26.26 14.39 4.51
CA ILE A 28 25.45 13.70 5.54
C ILE A 28 23.98 14.10 5.43
N ALA A 29 23.72 15.42 5.35
CA ALA A 29 22.35 15.93 5.24
C ALA A 29 21.65 15.34 4.00
N TRP A 30 22.34 15.27 2.86
CA TRP A 30 21.83 14.64 1.65
C TRP A 30 21.53 13.16 1.83
N GLY A 31 22.42 12.42 2.49
CA GLY A 31 22.19 11.00 2.83
C GLY A 31 20.93 10.79 3.69
N ILE A 32 20.74 11.61 4.72
CA ILE A 32 19.54 11.57 5.58
C ILE A 32 18.27 11.98 4.81
N ILE A 33 18.35 13.03 4.01
CA ILE A 33 17.22 13.45 3.15
C ILE A 33 16.83 12.30 2.22
N SER A 34 17.80 11.71 1.53
CA SER A 34 17.57 10.63 0.56
C SER A 34 16.90 9.42 1.20
N ILE A 35 17.43 8.90 2.33
CA ILE A 35 16.85 7.73 2.99
C ILE A 35 15.44 8.03 3.53
N THR A 36 15.26 9.21 4.12
CA THR A 36 13.96 9.61 4.67
C THR A 36 12.90 9.73 3.57
N LEU A 37 13.22 10.38 2.46
CA LEU A 37 12.30 10.53 1.34
C LEU A 37 12.00 9.21 0.64
N MET A 38 13.02 8.34 0.43
CA MET A 38 12.83 7.03 -0.20
C MET A 38 11.90 6.14 0.62
N VAL A 39 12.14 6.03 1.93
CA VAL A 39 11.30 5.20 2.81
C VAL A 39 9.90 5.81 2.97
N ALA A 40 9.78 7.13 3.08
CA ALA A 40 8.49 7.80 3.13
C ALA A 40 7.67 7.61 1.84
N ALA A 41 8.35 7.63 0.68
CA ALA A 41 7.72 7.38 -0.62
C ALA A 41 7.27 5.91 -0.76
N GLY A 42 8.11 4.95 -0.35
CA GLY A 42 7.77 3.52 -0.32
C GLY A 42 6.55 3.24 0.54
N ALA A 43 6.52 3.76 1.76
CA ALA A 43 5.37 3.65 2.66
C ALA A 43 4.10 4.29 2.08
N GLY A 44 4.23 5.47 1.46
CA GLY A 44 3.11 6.15 0.81
C GLY A 44 2.54 5.39 -0.38
N LEU A 45 3.41 4.80 -1.19
CA LEU A 45 2.99 3.95 -2.30
C LEU A 45 2.32 2.67 -1.80
N GLY A 46 2.87 2.02 -0.78
CA GLY A 46 2.29 0.84 -0.15
C GLY A 46 0.86 1.08 0.35
N VAL A 47 0.66 2.15 1.12
CA VAL A 47 -0.66 2.54 1.64
C VAL A 47 -1.62 2.92 0.50
N GLY A 48 -1.15 3.64 -0.51
CA GLY A 48 -1.97 4.04 -1.66
C GLY A 48 -2.46 2.83 -2.47
N ILE A 49 -1.57 1.89 -2.79
CA ILE A 49 -1.91 0.65 -3.50
C ILE A 49 -2.87 -0.22 -2.67
N GLN A 50 -2.65 -0.31 -1.35
CA GLN A 50 -3.54 -1.08 -0.49
C GLN A 50 -4.95 -0.48 -0.43
N ARG A 51 -5.09 0.84 -0.20
CA ARG A 51 -6.40 1.53 -0.23
C ARG A 51 -7.13 1.29 -1.54
N ASN A 52 -6.39 1.35 -2.64
CA ASN A 52 -6.94 1.15 -3.96
C ASN A 52 -7.40 -0.30 -4.20
N ALA A 53 -6.69 -1.29 -3.66
CA ALA A 53 -7.12 -2.69 -3.70
C ALA A 53 -8.39 -2.93 -2.85
N GLU A 54 -8.50 -2.30 -1.69
CA GLU A 54 -9.67 -2.40 -0.79
C GLU A 54 -10.94 -1.80 -1.40
N THR A 55 -10.82 -0.85 -2.35
CA THR A 55 -11.98 -0.31 -3.06
C THR A 55 -12.62 -1.32 -4.01
N PHE A 56 -11.88 -2.30 -4.51
CA PHE A 56 -12.45 -3.38 -5.33
C PHE A 56 -13.29 -4.35 -4.49
N GLY A 57 -12.86 -4.65 -3.27
CA GLY A 57 -13.46 -5.57 -2.32
C GLY A 57 -12.41 -6.21 -1.41
N LYS A 58 -12.81 -6.53 -0.18
CA LYS A 58 -11.94 -7.17 0.80
C LYS A 58 -11.95 -8.67 0.63
N ASP A 59 -10.76 -9.24 0.33
CA ASP A 59 -10.52 -10.69 0.32
C ASP A 59 -11.56 -11.50 -0.45
N VAL A 60 -12.04 -10.96 -1.59
CA VAL A 60 -13.05 -11.61 -2.42
C VAL A 60 -12.41 -12.46 -3.49
N MET A 61 -12.97 -13.63 -3.69
CA MET A 61 -12.69 -14.53 -4.81
C MET A 61 -13.92 -14.59 -5.71
N ILE A 62 -13.70 -14.38 -7.00
CA ILE A 62 -14.76 -14.44 -8.00
C ILE A 62 -14.58 -15.73 -8.79
N VAL A 63 -15.57 -16.62 -8.71
CA VAL A 63 -15.53 -17.93 -9.36
C VAL A 63 -16.35 -17.89 -10.63
N PHE A 64 -15.66 -17.96 -11.76
CA PHE A 64 -16.26 -17.98 -13.10
C PHE A 64 -16.48 -19.42 -13.56
N ALA A 65 -17.59 -19.66 -14.23
CA ALA A 65 -17.82 -20.90 -14.96
C ALA A 65 -17.03 -20.90 -16.27
N GLY A 66 -16.29 -21.98 -16.51
CA GLY A 66 -15.45 -22.13 -17.69
C GLY A 66 -15.74 -23.40 -18.47
N ARG A 67 -14.70 -23.93 -19.09
CA ARG A 67 -14.74 -25.23 -19.79
C ARG A 67 -13.76 -26.19 -19.13
N THR A 68 -14.16 -27.45 -18.99
CA THR A 68 -13.27 -28.48 -18.42
C THR A 68 -12.05 -28.67 -19.32
N SER A 69 -10.86 -28.66 -18.75
CA SER A 69 -9.60 -28.94 -19.43
C SER A 69 -9.07 -30.34 -19.12
N LEU A 70 -9.48 -30.91 -18.00
CA LEU A 70 -9.09 -32.26 -17.57
C LEU A 70 -10.25 -33.24 -17.78
N GLN A 71 -9.89 -34.46 -18.17
CA GLN A 71 -10.84 -35.58 -18.21
C GLN A 71 -11.09 -36.06 -16.78
N ALA A 72 -12.34 -36.11 -16.33
CA ALA A 72 -12.72 -36.58 -15.01
C ALA A 72 -14.08 -37.29 -15.06
N GLY A 73 -14.27 -38.28 -14.16
CA GLY A 73 -15.54 -38.99 -14.02
C GLY A 73 -16.05 -39.66 -15.30
N GLY A 74 -15.17 -40.09 -16.20
CA GLY A 74 -15.56 -40.70 -17.49
C GLY A 74 -16.04 -39.71 -18.56
N THR A 75 -16.05 -38.41 -18.28
CA THR A 75 -16.46 -37.36 -19.22
C THR A 75 -15.26 -36.71 -19.92
N ARG A 76 -15.44 -36.34 -21.21
CA ARG A 76 -14.39 -35.68 -22.00
C ARG A 76 -14.16 -34.26 -21.55
N ALA A 77 -12.93 -33.76 -21.70
CA ALA A 77 -12.57 -32.35 -21.59
C ALA A 77 -13.31 -31.49 -22.63
N GLY A 78 -13.40 -30.17 -22.36
CA GLY A 78 -14.05 -29.20 -23.27
C GLY A 78 -15.54 -28.95 -22.98
N ARG A 79 -16.13 -29.60 -21.98
CA ARG A 79 -17.51 -29.40 -21.56
C ARG A 79 -17.67 -28.02 -20.88
N LYS A 80 -18.68 -27.25 -21.30
CA LYS A 80 -19.03 -25.99 -20.64
C LYS A 80 -19.64 -26.29 -19.26
N VAL A 81 -19.16 -25.64 -18.24
CA VAL A 81 -19.75 -25.60 -16.90
C VAL A 81 -20.64 -24.36 -16.82
N ASN A 82 -21.76 -24.43 -16.16
CA ASN A 82 -22.62 -23.28 -15.83
C ASN A 82 -22.97 -23.37 -14.36
N TRP A 83 -22.88 -22.26 -13.67
CA TRP A 83 -23.28 -22.18 -12.27
C TRP A 83 -24.79 -22.00 -12.17
N THR A 84 -25.37 -22.57 -11.14
CA THR A 84 -26.80 -22.49 -10.79
C THR A 84 -26.97 -21.97 -9.38
N GLU A 85 -28.20 -21.61 -9.01
CA GLU A 85 -28.54 -21.22 -7.66
C GLU A 85 -28.15 -22.29 -6.62
N ASP A 86 -28.36 -23.58 -6.93
CA ASP A 86 -27.99 -24.69 -6.02
C ASP A 86 -26.50 -24.74 -5.72
N ASP A 87 -25.64 -24.29 -6.63
CA ASP A 87 -24.19 -24.32 -6.42
C ASP A 87 -23.75 -23.44 -5.26
N TYR A 88 -24.27 -22.19 -5.17
CA TYR A 88 -23.87 -21.31 -4.06
C TYR A 88 -24.41 -21.83 -2.71
N LEU A 89 -25.63 -22.41 -2.68
CA LEU A 89 -26.22 -23.00 -1.49
C LEU A 89 -25.35 -24.16 -0.99
N LYS A 90 -24.92 -25.03 -1.89
CA LYS A 90 -24.05 -26.16 -1.56
C LYS A 90 -22.65 -25.72 -1.13
N VAL A 91 -22.06 -24.74 -1.81
CA VAL A 91 -20.77 -24.16 -1.38
C VAL A 91 -20.89 -23.55 0.02
N GLN A 92 -21.97 -22.82 0.32
CA GLN A 92 -22.20 -22.25 1.64
C GLN A 92 -22.31 -23.32 2.75
N GLN A 93 -22.93 -24.46 2.44
CA GLN A 93 -23.08 -25.57 3.38
C GLN A 93 -21.79 -26.39 3.56
N GLU A 94 -21.06 -26.67 2.47
CA GLU A 94 -19.96 -27.64 2.44
C GLU A 94 -18.57 -27.01 2.54
N ALA A 95 -18.47 -25.66 2.48
CA ALA A 95 -17.22 -24.94 2.57
C ALA A 95 -17.13 -24.06 3.83
N PRO A 96 -17.02 -24.66 5.04
CA PRO A 96 -17.00 -23.90 6.30
C PRO A 96 -15.78 -22.97 6.46
N ALA A 97 -14.73 -23.15 5.68
CA ALA A 97 -13.59 -22.22 5.64
C ALA A 97 -13.92 -20.89 4.94
N CYS A 98 -15.05 -20.83 4.22
CA CYS A 98 -15.54 -19.63 3.58
C CYS A 98 -16.57 -18.94 4.48
N LYS A 99 -16.42 -17.65 4.72
CA LYS A 99 -17.37 -16.81 5.46
C LYS A 99 -18.62 -16.56 4.64
N TYR A 100 -18.41 -16.27 3.35
CA TYR A 100 -19.48 -15.99 2.40
C TYR A 100 -19.31 -16.82 1.14
N ALA A 101 -20.41 -17.33 0.62
CA ALA A 101 -20.57 -17.82 -0.74
C ALA A 101 -21.91 -17.29 -1.25
N MET A 102 -21.89 -16.48 -2.28
CA MET A 102 -23.11 -15.84 -2.78
C MET A 102 -23.15 -15.82 -4.31
N PRO A 103 -24.35 -15.85 -4.89
CA PRO A 103 -24.54 -15.74 -6.33
C PRO A 103 -24.43 -14.29 -6.78
N GLU A 104 -24.03 -14.10 -8.02
CA GLU A 104 -24.16 -12.86 -8.73
C GLU A 104 -24.72 -13.12 -10.13
N LEU A 105 -25.76 -12.36 -10.46
CA LEU A 105 -26.39 -12.36 -11.77
C LEU A 105 -26.46 -10.93 -12.28
N GLY A 106 -25.97 -10.66 -13.48
CA GLY A 106 -25.94 -9.32 -14.06
C GLY A 106 -26.43 -9.28 -15.49
N ASN A 107 -27.35 -8.37 -15.80
CA ASN A 107 -27.88 -8.17 -17.14
C ASN A 107 -27.87 -6.69 -17.52
N GLN A 108 -27.64 -6.42 -18.81
CA GLN A 108 -27.89 -5.09 -19.38
C GLN A 108 -29.40 -4.90 -19.50
N VAL A 109 -29.90 -3.87 -18.83
CA VAL A 109 -31.33 -3.59 -18.73
C VAL A 109 -31.57 -2.13 -19.07
N GLN A 110 -32.61 -1.85 -19.85
CA GLN A 110 -33.06 -0.49 -20.06
C GLN A 110 -33.66 0.07 -18.76
N VAL A 111 -33.00 1.07 -18.20
CA VAL A 111 -33.41 1.76 -16.97
C VAL A 111 -33.94 3.13 -17.33
N ARG A 112 -35.15 3.45 -16.86
CA ARG A 112 -35.78 4.76 -17.08
C ARG A 112 -36.21 5.36 -15.74
N SER A 113 -35.95 6.63 -15.58
CA SER A 113 -36.56 7.49 -14.54
C SER A 113 -37.63 8.40 -15.17
N LEU A 114 -38.21 9.30 -14.39
CA LEU A 114 -39.07 10.35 -14.92
C LEU A 114 -38.31 11.39 -15.76
N PHE A 115 -36.98 11.43 -15.68
CA PHE A 115 -36.15 12.50 -16.23
C PHE A 115 -35.26 12.01 -17.37
N ASN A 116 -34.74 10.78 -17.25
CA ASN A 116 -33.76 10.26 -18.21
C ASN A 116 -33.83 8.73 -18.28
N SER A 117 -33.21 8.17 -19.31
CA SER A 117 -33.11 6.72 -19.52
C SER A 117 -31.72 6.31 -20.00
N GLY A 118 -31.38 5.04 -19.86
CA GLY A 118 -30.13 4.48 -20.38
C GLY A 118 -30.08 2.97 -20.18
N ASP A 119 -29.20 2.32 -20.92
CA ASP A 119 -28.90 0.90 -20.71
C ASP A 119 -27.83 0.79 -19.64
N LEU A 120 -28.20 0.21 -18.51
CA LEU A 120 -27.33 0.06 -17.36
C LEU A 120 -27.17 -1.42 -17.00
N ASN A 121 -26.04 -1.74 -16.42
CA ASN A 121 -25.82 -3.07 -15.83
C ASN A 121 -26.61 -3.17 -14.50
N VAL A 122 -27.61 -4.02 -14.47
CA VAL A 122 -28.38 -4.35 -13.28
C VAL A 122 -27.82 -5.63 -12.69
N VAL A 123 -27.41 -5.59 -11.43
CA VAL A 123 -26.79 -6.71 -10.73
C VAL A 123 -27.64 -7.14 -9.57
N GLY A 124 -27.98 -8.42 -9.52
CA GLY A 124 -28.63 -9.07 -8.41
C GLY A 124 -27.65 -9.90 -7.59
N SER A 125 -27.62 -9.66 -6.29
CA SER A 125 -26.83 -10.45 -5.33
C SER A 125 -27.46 -10.43 -3.93
N LEU A 126 -26.85 -11.16 -2.99
CA LEU A 126 -27.30 -11.19 -1.60
C LEU A 126 -26.84 -9.96 -0.81
N PRO A 127 -27.48 -9.60 0.31
CA PRO A 127 -27.16 -8.40 1.10
C PRO A 127 -25.69 -8.26 1.53
N PRO A 128 -24.93 -9.33 1.89
CA PRO A 128 -23.52 -9.25 2.22
C PRO A 128 -22.61 -8.74 1.08
N PHE A 129 -23.15 -8.61 -0.12
CA PHE A 129 -22.44 -8.01 -1.26
C PHE A 129 -21.88 -6.62 -0.94
N ALA A 130 -22.64 -5.80 -0.21
CA ALA A 130 -22.19 -4.47 0.17
C ALA A 130 -20.90 -4.51 1.03
N GLU A 131 -20.81 -5.45 1.97
CA GLU A 131 -19.63 -5.65 2.81
C GLU A 131 -18.43 -6.13 1.99
N ILE A 132 -18.61 -7.21 1.21
CA ILE A 132 -17.53 -7.84 0.45
C ILE A 132 -16.98 -6.91 -0.63
N ARG A 133 -17.86 -6.16 -1.28
CA ARG A 133 -17.51 -5.25 -2.39
C ARG A 133 -17.21 -3.82 -1.91
N SER A 134 -17.13 -3.58 -0.61
CA SER A 134 -16.89 -2.24 -0.04
C SER A 134 -17.84 -1.17 -0.62
N VAL A 135 -19.14 -1.52 -0.70
CA VAL A 135 -20.20 -0.61 -1.15
C VAL A 135 -20.70 0.19 0.04
N GLU A 136 -20.30 1.45 0.13
CA GLU A 136 -20.74 2.35 1.18
C GLU A 136 -22.00 3.12 0.76
N VAL A 137 -22.93 3.28 1.68
CA VAL A 137 -24.17 4.03 1.47
C VAL A 137 -23.93 5.52 1.69
N LYS A 138 -24.33 6.36 0.73
CA LYS A 138 -24.34 7.82 0.85
C LYS A 138 -25.69 8.33 1.36
N GLU A 139 -26.78 7.82 0.78
CA GLU A 139 -28.16 8.23 1.07
C GLU A 139 -29.04 6.98 1.11
N GLY A 140 -29.97 6.93 2.04
CA GLY A 140 -30.89 5.81 2.16
C GLY A 140 -30.27 4.56 2.81
N ARG A 141 -30.55 3.38 2.25
CA ARG A 141 -30.02 2.10 2.72
C ARG A 141 -29.75 1.14 1.57
N PHE A 142 -28.93 0.12 1.81
CA PHE A 142 -28.83 -1.06 0.95
C PHE A 142 -30.01 -2.02 1.23
N TYR A 143 -30.31 -2.94 0.31
CA TYR A 143 -31.34 -3.96 0.55
C TYR A 143 -30.86 -4.97 1.60
N ASN A 144 -31.81 -5.62 2.26
CA ASN A 144 -31.59 -6.59 3.34
C ASN A 144 -32.20 -7.95 3.00
N ASP A 145 -32.04 -8.92 3.92
CA ASP A 145 -32.56 -10.27 3.72
C ASP A 145 -34.09 -10.33 3.59
N GLN A 146 -34.83 -9.42 4.26
CA GLN A 146 -36.27 -9.33 4.11
C GLN A 146 -36.67 -8.84 2.71
N ASP A 147 -35.93 -7.88 2.14
CA ASP A 147 -36.19 -7.43 0.78
C ASP A 147 -35.93 -8.55 -0.23
N ASN A 148 -34.89 -9.36 -0.02
CA ASN A 148 -34.54 -10.49 -0.86
C ASN A 148 -35.56 -11.63 -0.73
N ALA A 149 -35.93 -12.03 0.50
CA ALA A 149 -36.85 -13.11 0.73
C ALA A 149 -38.26 -12.78 0.24
N ALA A 150 -38.69 -11.52 0.35
CA ALA A 150 -40.01 -11.05 -0.09
C ALA A 150 -40.03 -10.64 -1.58
N VAL A 151 -38.94 -10.87 -2.31
CA VAL A 151 -38.80 -10.51 -3.73
C VAL A 151 -39.19 -9.05 -4.02
N ARG A 152 -38.77 -8.13 -3.15
CA ARG A 152 -39.15 -6.72 -3.25
C ARG A 152 -38.48 -6.05 -4.44
N ARG A 153 -39.23 -5.30 -5.23
CA ARG A 153 -38.73 -4.47 -6.31
C ARG A 153 -38.13 -3.17 -5.77
N VAL A 154 -36.95 -3.29 -5.14
CA VAL A 154 -36.16 -2.18 -4.61
C VAL A 154 -34.83 -2.10 -5.35
N ALA A 155 -34.34 -0.88 -5.56
CA ALA A 155 -33.10 -0.62 -6.28
C ALA A 155 -32.16 0.26 -5.46
N PHE A 156 -30.87 -0.07 -5.46
CA PHE A 156 -29.78 0.74 -4.93
C PHE A 156 -28.91 1.21 -6.09
N LEU A 157 -28.65 2.51 -6.17
CA LEU A 157 -27.99 3.11 -7.33
C LEU A 157 -26.52 3.37 -7.07
N GLY A 158 -25.67 3.04 -8.03
CA GLY A 158 -24.32 3.58 -8.13
C GLY A 158 -24.34 5.09 -8.36
N THR A 159 -23.29 5.78 -7.98
CA THR A 159 -23.20 7.24 -8.04
C THR A 159 -23.40 7.79 -9.46
N ASP A 160 -22.77 7.16 -10.45
CA ASP A 160 -22.86 7.58 -11.85
C ASP A 160 -24.21 7.20 -12.46
N ALA A 161 -24.76 6.03 -12.09
CA ALA A 161 -26.12 5.65 -12.46
C ALA A 161 -27.15 6.65 -11.93
N LYS A 162 -26.99 7.12 -10.67
CA LYS A 162 -27.81 8.19 -10.09
C LYS A 162 -27.68 9.48 -10.89
N LYS A 163 -26.46 9.91 -11.22
CA LYS A 163 -26.24 11.12 -12.02
C LYS A 163 -26.86 11.02 -13.40
N GLN A 164 -26.73 9.87 -14.06
CA GLN A 164 -27.33 9.67 -15.38
C GLN A 164 -28.85 9.72 -15.35
N LEU A 165 -29.50 9.11 -14.34
CA LEU A 165 -30.95 9.01 -14.29
C LEU A 165 -31.63 10.23 -13.66
N PHE A 166 -31.01 10.92 -12.70
CA PHE A 166 -31.60 11.98 -11.90
C PHE A 166 -30.84 13.31 -11.92
N ALA A 167 -29.64 13.36 -12.51
CA ALA A 167 -28.73 14.48 -12.38
C ALA A 167 -28.52 14.86 -10.89
N ASP A 168 -28.75 16.11 -10.50
CA ASP A 168 -28.63 16.59 -9.12
C ASP A 168 -29.87 16.39 -8.25
N ARG A 169 -30.97 15.84 -8.82
CA ARG A 169 -32.23 15.65 -8.10
C ARG A 169 -32.13 14.50 -7.09
N PRO A 170 -32.92 14.52 -6.01
CA PRO A 170 -33.00 13.40 -5.07
C PRO A 170 -33.51 12.15 -5.78
N ALA A 171 -32.87 11.02 -5.53
CA ALA A 171 -33.24 9.73 -6.14
C ALA A 171 -33.94 8.80 -5.14
N VAL A 172 -33.60 8.89 -3.84
CA VAL A 172 -34.18 8.01 -2.81
C VAL A 172 -35.67 8.28 -2.67
N GLY A 173 -36.47 7.22 -2.69
CA GLY A 173 -37.94 7.29 -2.69
C GLY A 173 -38.57 7.43 -4.08
N ALA A 174 -37.79 7.74 -5.11
CA ALA A 174 -38.32 7.81 -6.46
C ALA A 174 -38.51 6.43 -7.09
N THR A 175 -39.37 6.34 -8.12
CA THR A 175 -39.56 5.13 -8.91
C THR A 175 -38.69 5.18 -10.17
N ILE A 176 -38.03 4.06 -10.47
CA ILE A 176 -37.38 3.79 -11.76
C ILE A 176 -38.04 2.59 -12.42
N TRP A 177 -37.94 2.49 -13.72
CA TRP A 177 -38.48 1.35 -14.48
C TRP A 177 -37.32 0.58 -15.11
N LEU A 178 -37.25 -0.71 -14.75
CA LEU A 178 -36.30 -1.68 -15.32
C LEU A 178 -37.04 -2.52 -16.34
N ASN A 179 -36.75 -2.35 -17.64
CA ASN A 179 -37.54 -2.94 -18.75
C ASN A 179 -39.07 -2.79 -18.57
N GLY A 180 -39.49 -1.65 -18.03
CA GLY A 180 -40.91 -1.36 -17.79
C GLY A 180 -41.45 -1.79 -16.42
N ALA A 181 -40.75 -2.65 -15.66
CA ALA A 181 -41.12 -3.02 -14.28
C ALA A 181 -40.74 -1.89 -13.29
N PRO A 182 -41.66 -1.46 -12.41
CA PRO A 182 -41.38 -0.37 -11.45
C PRO A 182 -40.57 -0.88 -10.27
N PHE A 183 -39.52 -0.13 -9.90
CA PHE A 183 -38.65 -0.34 -8.74
C PHE A 183 -38.56 0.93 -7.91
N SER A 184 -38.62 0.80 -6.57
CA SER A 184 -38.40 1.93 -5.67
C SER A 184 -36.90 2.10 -5.38
N VAL A 185 -36.34 3.28 -5.57
CA VAL A 185 -34.96 3.59 -5.19
C VAL A 185 -34.87 3.73 -3.70
N ILE A 186 -34.11 2.86 -3.02
CA ILE A 186 -33.96 2.83 -1.56
C ILE A 186 -32.67 3.42 -1.06
N GLY A 187 -31.69 3.64 -1.95
CA GLY A 187 -30.43 4.25 -1.57
C GLY A 187 -29.53 4.52 -2.75
N VAL A 188 -28.46 5.26 -2.47
CA VAL A 188 -27.42 5.68 -3.40
C VAL A 188 -26.04 5.44 -2.79
N MET A 189 -25.12 4.92 -3.59
CA MET A 189 -23.75 4.63 -3.19
C MET A 189 -22.92 5.90 -3.03
N LYS A 190 -21.95 5.91 -2.10
CA LYS A 190 -20.88 6.90 -2.09
C LYS A 190 -20.01 6.78 -3.34
N PRO A 191 -19.41 7.89 -3.82
CA PRO A 191 -18.38 7.82 -4.85
C PRO A 191 -17.29 6.83 -4.47
N LYS A 192 -16.89 5.99 -5.43
CA LYS A 192 -15.90 4.94 -5.25
C LYS A 192 -14.90 4.98 -6.40
N ASP A 193 -13.63 5.20 -6.07
CA ASP A 193 -12.55 5.14 -7.07
C ASP A 193 -12.13 3.67 -7.26
N GLN A 194 -12.59 3.08 -8.35
CA GLN A 194 -12.37 1.69 -8.69
C GLN A 194 -11.52 1.58 -9.95
N ASN A 195 -10.36 0.90 -9.88
CA ASN A 195 -9.41 0.78 -11.00
C ASN A 195 -9.46 -0.58 -11.70
N SER A 196 -10.19 -1.54 -11.17
CA SER A 196 -10.41 -2.83 -11.81
C SER A 196 -11.85 -3.27 -11.67
N SER A 197 -12.30 -4.06 -12.62
CA SER A 197 -13.66 -4.58 -12.66
C SER A 197 -13.70 -5.84 -13.52
N TYR A 198 -14.59 -6.75 -13.21
CA TYR A 198 -14.86 -7.94 -14.01
C TYR A 198 -16.14 -7.83 -14.86
N ASP A 199 -16.97 -6.80 -14.59
CA ASP A 199 -18.27 -6.61 -15.26
C ASP A 199 -18.71 -5.13 -15.31
N GLY A 200 -17.78 -4.20 -15.21
CA GLY A 200 -18.02 -2.75 -15.14
C GLY A 200 -17.95 -2.18 -13.72
N PHE A 201 -17.75 -0.87 -13.65
CA PHE A 201 -17.58 -0.16 -12.37
C PHE A 201 -18.86 -0.12 -11.57
N ASP A 202 -18.77 -0.37 -10.27
CA ASP A 202 -19.92 -0.43 -9.35
C ASP A 202 -20.69 0.90 -9.31
N VAL A 203 -20.00 2.02 -9.51
CA VAL A 203 -20.62 3.37 -9.57
C VAL A 203 -21.61 3.54 -10.73
N ARG A 204 -21.51 2.70 -11.77
CA ARG A 204 -22.39 2.76 -12.98
C ARG A 204 -23.52 1.74 -12.96
N LYS A 205 -23.61 0.92 -11.90
CA LYS A 205 -24.57 -0.17 -11.79
C LYS A 205 -25.82 0.20 -11.03
N VAL A 206 -26.84 -0.61 -11.23
CA VAL A 206 -28.04 -0.67 -10.39
C VAL A 206 -28.03 -2.01 -9.66
N PHE A 207 -28.17 -2.02 -8.34
CA PHE A 207 -28.20 -3.23 -7.54
C PHE A 207 -29.61 -3.51 -7.07
N ILE A 208 -30.04 -4.76 -7.21
CA ILE A 208 -31.35 -5.25 -6.76
C ILE A 208 -31.18 -6.56 -5.98
N PRO A 209 -32.14 -6.98 -5.15
CA PRO A 209 -32.11 -8.26 -4.47
C PRO A 209 -31.98 -9.43 -5.45
N PHE A 210 -31.22 -10.48 -5.09
CA PHE A 210 -30.96 -11.63 -5.95
C PHE A 210 -32.23 -12.33 -6.43
N ASN A 211 -33.17 -12.61 -5.50
CA ASN A 211 -34.41 -13.31 -5.86
C ASN A 211 -35.27 -12.48 -6.82
N THR A 212 -35.25 -11.15 -6.68
CA THR A 212 -35.93 -10.24 -7.62
C THR A 212 -35.24 -10.25 -8.98
N MET A 213 -33.90 -10.30 -9.02
CA MET A 213 -33.15 -10.41 -10.27
C MET A 213 -33.44 -11.73 -10.97
N LEU A 214 -33.46 -12.84 -10.25
CA LEU A 214 -33.71 -14.17 -10.78
C LEU A 214 -35.13 -14.29 -11.35
N GLN A 215 -36.11 -13.67 -10.69
CA GLN A 215 -37.51 -13.68 -11.13
C GLN A 215 -37.77 -12.74 -12.32
N ASP A 216 -37.31 -11.48 -12.25
CA ASP A 216 -37.68 -10.45 -13.23
C ASP A 216 -36.71 -10.41 -14.43
N PHE A 217 -35.46 -10.82 -14.24
CA PHE A 217 -34.38 -10.72 -15.25
C PHE A 217 -33.49 -11.98 -15.27
N PRO A 218 -34.05 -13.20 -15.43
CA PRO A 218 -33.29 -14.44 -15.50
C PRO A 218 -32.37 -14.45 -16.73
N ASN A 219 -31.33 -15.27 -16.71
CA ASN A 219 -30.51 -15.53 -17.90
C ASN A 219 -31.36 -16.15 -19.01
N LYS A 220 -31.15 -15.70 -20.23
CA LYS A 220 -31.88 -16.17 -21.40
C LYS A 220 -31.26 -17.45 -21.99
N PRO A 221 -32.04 -18.32 -22.64
CA PRO A 221 -31.49 -19.46 -23.38
C PRO A 221 -30.36 -19.05 -24.33
N PRO A 222 -29.31 -19.88 -24.49
CA PRO A 222 -29.20 -21.28 -24.08
C PRO A 222 -28.70 -21.51 -22.64
N ALA A 223 -28.70 -20.50 -21.78
CA ALA A 223 -28.38 -20.67 -20.35
C ALA A 223 -29.50 -21.46 -19.66
N ALA A 224 -29.14 -22.25 -18.63
CA ALA A 224 -30.13 -22.99 -17.86
C ALA A 224 -31.02 -22.02 -17.05
N GLU A 225 -32.23 -22.41 -16.83
CA GLU A 225 -33.15 -21.75 -15.90
C GLU A 225 -32.47 -21.72 -14.50
N HIS A 226 -32.58 -20.63 -13.74
CA HIS A 226 -31.85 -20.41 -12.49
C HIS A 226 -30.30 -20.42 -12.59
N SER A 227 -29.72 -20.23 -13.79
CA SER A 227 -28.29 -20.05 -13.91
C SER A 227 -27.85 -18.69 -13.39
N ILE A 228 -26.67 -18.67 -12.78
CA ILE A 228 -26.00 -17.47 -12.30
C ILE A 228 -24.69 -17.24 -13.09
N ASP A 229 -24.23 -16.00 -13.12
CA ASP A 229 -23.02 -15.69 -13.91
C ASP A 229 -21.76 -16.10 -13.15
N ARG A 230 -21.75 -15.88 -11.84
CA ARG A 230 -20.58 -16.14 -11.00
C ARG A 230 -20.95 -16.32 -9.55
N LEU A 231 -19.97 -16.89 -8.81
CA LEU A 231 -20.02 -17.00 -7.37
C LEU A 231 -19.01 -16.02 -6.76
N LEU A 232 -19.44 -15.22 -5.81
CA LEU A 232 -18.57 -14.42 -4.97
C LEU A 232 -18.33 -15.18 -3.68
N VAL A 233 -17.06 -15.41 -3.35
CA VAL A 233 -16.67 -16.18 -2.17
C VAL A 233 -15.66 -15.36 -1.38
N ALA A 234 -15.80 -15.34 -0.06
CA ALA A 234 -14.83 -14.72 0.84
C ALA A 234 -14.48 -15.67 1.98
N PRO A 235 -13.19 -15.84 2.32
CA PRO A 235 -12.77 -16.64 3.46
C PRO A 235 -13.01 -15.91 4.78
N TRP A 236 -12.95 -16.61 5.91
CA TRP A 236 -12.99 -16.00 7.24
C TRP A 236 -11.74 -15.15 7.53
N SER A 237 -10.57 -15.60 7.04
CA SER A 237 -9.29 -14.93 7.21
C SER A 237 -8.34 -15.32 6.09
N LEU A 238 -7.20 -14.62 6.02
CA LEU A 238 -6.11 -14.97 5.09
C LEU A 238 -5.55 -16.39 5.33
N GLU A 239 -5.60 -16.89 6.57
CA GLU A 239 -5.14 -18.23 6.94
C GLU A 239 -6.08 -19.31 6.40
N THR A 240 -7.38 -19.06 6.39
CA THR A 240 -8.40 -20.00 5.90
C THR A 240 -8.58 -19.92 4.38
N HIS A 241 -7.95 -18.97 3.70
CA HIS A 241 -8.10 -18.71 2.27
C HIS A 241 -7.83 -19.95 1.41
N ALA A 242 -6.67 -20.59 1.57
CA ALA A 242 -6.28 -21.75 0.77
C ALA A 242 -7.26 -22.94 0.95
N GLU A 243 -7.77 -23.11 2.17
CA GLU A 243 -8.76 -24.12 2.49
C GLU A 243 -10.13 -23.80 1.88
N CYS A 244 -10.56 -22.54 1.94
CA CYS A 244 -11.79 -22.10 1.31
C CYS A 244 -11.75 -22.37 -0.22
N VAL A 245 -10.66 -22.00 -0.91
CA VAL A 245 -10.47 -22.31 -2.34
C VAL A 245 -10.57 -23.80 -2.61
N ARG A 246 -9.92 -24.63 -1.78
CA ARG A 246 -9.94 -26.08 -1.93
C ARG A 246 -11.35 -26.66 -1.77
N GLN A 247 -12.08 -26.20 -0.74
CA GLN A 247 -13.44 -26.66 -0.46
C GLN A 247 -14.41 -26.25 -1.57
N VAL A 248 -14.35 -24.98 -2.04
CA VAL A 248 -15.16 -24.50 -3.18
C VAL A 248 -14.92 -25.36 -4.43
N ARG A 249 -13.66 -25.59 -4.80
CA ARG A 249 -13.34 -26.43 -5.96
C ARG A 249 -13.79 -27.88 -5.80
N LYS A 250 -13.67 -28.44 -4.58
CA LYS A 250 -14.13 -29.80 -4.28
C LYS A 250 -15.64 -29.92 -4.41
N THR A 251 -16.41 -28.99 -3.86
CA THR A 251 -17.88 -28.99 -3.93
C THR A 251 -18.35 -28.81 -5.37
N LEU A 252 -17.86 -27.79 -6.07
CA LEU A 252 -18.23 -27.54 -7.47
C LEU A 252 -17.78 -28.67 -8.40
N GLY A 253 -16.58 -29.24 -8.19
CA GLY A 253 -16.09 -30.38 -8.95
C GLY A 253 -16.99 -31.62 -8.79
N ARG A 254 -17.48 -31.87 -7.57
CA ARG A 254 -18.43 -32.96 -7.29
C ARG A 254 -19.78 -32.72 -7.96
N LEU A 255 -20.33 -31.52 -7.86
CA LEU A 255 -21.64 -31.18 -8.43
C LEU A 255 -21.65 -31.23 -9.95
N HIS A 256 -20.57 -30.76 -10.57
CA HIS A 256 -20.48 -30.67 -12.04
C HIS A 256 -19.63 -31.76 -12.69
N GLY A 257 -19.10 -32.73 -11.92
CA GLY A 257 -18.32 -33.86 -12.44
C GLY A 257 -17.02 -33.45 -13.12
N PHE A 258 -16.29 -32.47 -12.56
CA PHE A 258 -14.94 -32.11 -13.01
C PHE A 258 -13.90 -32.33 -11.90
N ASP A 259 -12.63 -32.49 -12.29
CA ASP A 259 -11.52 -32.63 -11.34
C ASP A 259 -11.34 -31.31 -10.56
N PRO A 260 -11.32 -31.29 -9.22
CA PRO A 260 -11.06 -30.09 -8.42
C PRO A 260 -9.76 -29.35 -8.75
N ARG A 261 -8.80 -30.03 -9.41
CA ARG A 261 -7.55 -29.44 -9.89
C ARG A 261 -7.69 -28.70 -11.21
N ASP A 262 -8.82 -28.91 -11.91
CA ASP A 262 -9.10 -28.24 -13.19
C ASP A 262 -9.38 -26.75 -12.97
N LYS A 263 -8.38 -25.91 -13.29
CA LYS A 263 -8.44 -24.45 -13.11
C LYS A 263 -9.31 -23.76 -14.17
N GLU A 264 -9.47 -24.41 -15.33
CA GLU A 264 -10.26 -23.87 -16.45
C GLU A 264 -11.76 -24.10 -16.23
N ALA A 265 -12.14 -25.23 -15.61
CA ALA A 265 -13.54 -25.53 -15.32
C ALA A 265 -14.15 -24.55 -14.32
N ALA A 266 -13.37 -24.15 -13.29
CA ALA A 266 -13.73 -23.15 -12.30
C ALA A 266 -12.61 -22.12 -12.21
N GLY A 267 -12.65 -21.10 -13.06
CA GLY A 267 -11.71 -19.98 -13.01
C GLY A 267 -11.93 -19.16 -11.75
N ILE A 268 -10.89 -18.96 -10.95
CA ILE A 268 -10.98 -18.12 -9.73
C ILE A 268 -10.12 -16.90 -9.93
N TRP A 269 -10.75 -15.73 -9.98
CA TRP A 269 -10.03 -14.48 -9.80
C TRP A 269 -9.90 -14.20 -8.32
N ASP A 270 -8.68 -14.34 -7.84
CA ASP A 270 -8.33 -14.39 -6.44
C ASP A 270 -7.66 -13.08 -6.02
N THR A 271 -8.45 -12.14 -5.49
CA THR A 271 -7.91 -10.84 -5.06
C THR A 271 -7.00 -10.94 -3.84
N VAL A 272 -7.13 -12.04 -3.05
CA VAL A 272 -6.25 -12.31 -1.91
C VAL A 272 -4.83 -12.62 -2.38
N LYS A 273 -4.70 -13.52 -3.35
CA LYS A 273 -3.41 -13.82 -3.98
C LYS A 273 -2.78 -12.60 -4.63
N ASP A 274 -3.57 -11.82 -5.36
CA ASP A 274 -3.09 -10.61 -6.01
C ASP A 274 -2.61 -9.58 -4.99
N SER A 275 -3.29 -9.45 -3.84
CA SER A 275 -2.88 -8.54 -2.78
C SER A 275 -1.63 -9.03 -2.06
N GLN A 276 -1.45 -10.33 -1.85
CA GLN A 276 -0.22 -10.91 -1.30
C GLN A 276 0.97 -10.70 -2.22
N ALA A 277 0.81 -10.95 -3.52
CA ALA A 277 1.87 -10.72 -4.50
C ALA A 277 2.28 -9.24 -4.54
N ARG A 278 1.31 -8.32 -4.52
CA ARG A 278 1.58 -6.88 -4.44
C ARG A 278 2.31 -6.48 -3.16
N ARG A 279 1.93 -7.04 -2.00
CA ARG A 279 2.65 -6.80 -0.73
C ARG A 279 4.10 -7.24 -0.82
N MET A 280 4.38 -8.45 -1.33
CA MET A 280 5.76 -8.90 -1.51
C MET A 280 6.60 -7.98 -2.40
N ILE A 281 6.01 -7.42 -3.45
CA ILE A 281 6.68 -6.45 -4.33
C ILE A 281 6.96 -5.14 -3.57
N ILE A 282 5.98 -4.63 -2.80
CA ILE A 282 6.11 -3.40 -2.01
C ILE A 282 7.18 -3.58 -0.93
N ASP A 283 7.13 -4.68 -0.18
CA ASP A 283 8.11 -4.99 0.86
C ASP A 283 9.52 -5.11 0.25
N GLY A 284 9.65 -5.80 -0.90
CA GLY A 284 10.90 -5.90 -1.64
C GLY A 284 11.44 -4.54 -2.08
N MET A 285 10.55 -3.64 -2.53
CA MET A 285 10.90 -2.28 -2.89
C MET A 285 11.32 -1.45 -1.68
N GLU A 286 10.63 -1.57 -0.53
CA GLU A 286 11.03 -0.90 0.72
C GLU A 286 12.41 -1.35 1.19
N TYR A 287 12.71 -2.65 1.17
CA TYR A 287 14.04 -3.17 1.48
C TYR A 287 15.11 -2.66 0.53
N PHE A 288 14.83 -2.65 -0.77
CA PHE A 288 15.76 -2.11 -1.78
C PHE A 288 16.05 -0.63 -1.58
N LEU A 289 15.01 0.19 -1.42
CA LEU A 289 15.15 1.62 -1.16
C LEU A 289 15.88 1.89 0.16
N GLY A 290 15.59 1.11 1.19
CA GLY A 290 16.30 1.15 2.47
C GLY A 290 17.80 0.85 2.31
N ALA A 291 18.15 -0.19 1.57
CA ALA A 291 19.55 -0.56 1.31
C ALA A 291 20.30 0.55 0.53
N VAL A 292 19.69 1.13 -0.49
CA VAL A 292 20.22 2.28 -1.23
C VAL A 292 20.45 3.47 -0.31
N GLY A 293 19.47 3.75 0.58
CA GLY A 293 19.56 4.82 1.56
C GLY A 293 20.74 4.62 2.54
N VAL A 294 20.90 3.39 3.06
CA VAL A 294 22.04 3.04 3.93
C VAL A 294 23.37 3.20 3.20
N ALA A 295 23.46 2.74 1.96
CA ALA A 295 24.67 2.89 1.14
C ALA A 295 25.01 4.38 0.91
N THR A 296 24.01 5.20 0.61
CA THR A 296 24.20 6.66 0.41
C THR A 296 24.67 7.33 1.71
N LEU A 297 24.09 6.95 2.86
CA LEU A 297 24.50 7.48 4.16
C LEU A 297 25.93 7.03 4.53
N PHE A 298 26.31 5.80 4.19
CA PHE A 298 27.67 5.30 4.39
C PHE A 298 28.69 6.10 3.55
N LEU A 299 28.37 6.41 2.29
CA LEU A 299 29.21 7.28 1.46
C LEU A 299 29.35 8.69 2.07
N GLY A 300 28.28 9.23 2.63
CA GLY A 300 28.34 10.49 3.39
C GLY A 300 29.29 10.41 4.59
N GLY A 301 29.26 9.30 5.34
CA GLY A 301 30.14 9.02 6.46
C GLY A 301 31.61 8.90 6.05
N LEU A 302 31.92 8.26 4.92
CA LEU A 302 33.27 8.23 4.36
C LEU A 302 33.77 9.63 3.97
N GLY A 303 32.86 10.47 3.45
CA GLY A 303 33.16 11.87 3.17
C GLY A 303 33.61 12.63 4.42
N VAL A 304 32.89 12.44 5.55
CA VAL A 304 33.25 13.01 6.85
C VAL A 304 34.62 12.52 7.31
N MET A 305 34.81 11.20 7.28
CA MET A 305 36.07 10.58 7.69
C MET A 305 37.27 11.18 6.92
N ASN A 306 37.16 11.30 5.61
CA ASN A 306 38.23 11.89 4.76
C ASN A 306 38.51 13.35 5.12
N VAL A 307 37.46 14.14 5.33
CA VAL A 307 37.61 15.55 5.70
C VAL A 307 38.25 15.70 7.09
N MET A 308 37.84 14.86 8.04
CA MET A 308 38.43 14.88 9.39
C MET A 308 39.88 14.42 9.39
N LEU A 309 40.29 13.45 8.56
CA LEU A 309 41.69 13.06 8.39
C LEU A 309 42.57 14.23 7.87
N VAL A 310 42.06 14.99 6.91
CA VAL A 310 42.77 16.18 6.44
C VAL A 310 42.82 17.25 7.54
N ALA A 311 41.73 17.42 8.36
CA ALA A 311 41.74 18.33 9.49
C ALA A 311 42.80 17.95 10.53
N VAL A 312 42.96 16.65 10.83
CA VAL A 312 44.01 16.15 11.73
C VAL A 312 45.39 16.51 11.20
N ARG A 313 45.66 16.30 9.88
CA ARG A 313 46.94 16.64 9.24
C ARG A 313 47.26 18.13 9.32
N GLU A 314 46.28 18.99 9.04
CA GLU A 314 46.46 20.46 9.10
C GLU A 314 46.74 20.96 10.53
N ARG A 315 46.21 20.25 11.54
CA ARG A 315 46.38 20.61 12.96
C ARG A 315 47.44 19.77 13.67
N THR A 316 48.30 19.03 12.95
CA THR A 316 49.30 18.14 13.52
C THR A 316 50.22 18.90 14.52
N ARG A 317 50.66 20.11 14.17
CA ARG A 317 51.50 20.94 15.02
C ARG A 317 50.79 21.39 16.32
N GLU A 318 49.50 21.78 16.22
CA GLU A 318 48.70 22.18 17.39
C GLU A 318 48.48 20.98 18.33
N ILE A 319 48.22 19.79 17.76
CA ILE A 319 48.11 18.54 18.54
C ILE A 319 49.43 18.24 19.24
N GLY A 320 50.56 18.35 18.51
CA GLY A 320 51.91 18.15 19.10
C GLY A 320 52.20 19.07 20.28
N VAL A 321 51.93 20.39 20.12
CA VAL A 321 52.06 21.35 21.20
C VAL A 321 51.19 20.98 22.41
N ARG A 322 49.94 20.63 22.23
CA ARG A 322 49.06 20.21 23.33
C ARG A 322 49.59 18.97 24.05
N MET A 323 50.11 17.98 23.31
CA MET A 323 50.66 16.76 23.89
C MET A 323 51.97 17.04 24.65
N ALA A 324 52.83 17.94 24.12
CA ALA A 324 54.03 18.38 24.77
C ALA A 324 53.76 19.15 26.10
N LEU A 325 52.61 19.85 26.15
CA LEU A 325 52.10 20.51 27.37
C LEU A 325 51.36 19.57 28.33
N GLY A 326 51.38 18.24 28.10
CA GLY A 326 50.84 17.22 29.00
C GLY A 326 49.43 16.73 28.65
N ALA A 327 48.88 17.05 27.49
CA ALA A 327 47.61 16.44 27.05
C ALA A 327 47.76 14.94 26.80
N THR A 328 46.87 14.11 27.37
CA THR A 328 46.88 12.66 27.15
C THR A 328 46.30 12.29 25.81
N ARG A 329 46.77 11.17 25.27
CA ARG A 329 46.20 10.59 24.00
C ARG A 329 44.68 10.44 24.08
N ARG A 330 44.13 10.04 25.24
CA ARG A 330 42.67 9.93 25.44
C ARG A 330 41.97 11.29 25.35
N SER A 331 42.60 12.35 25.81
CA SER A 331 42.04 13.71 25.73
C SER A 331 41.91 14.16 24.26
N ILE A 332 42.93 13.93 23.47
CA ILE A 332 42.95 14.25 22.01
C ILE A 332 41.91 13.41 21.28
N LEU A 333 41.91 12.09 21.50
CA LEU A 333 40.93 11.19 20.90
C LEU A 333 39.48 11.65 21.21
N ARG A 334 39.18 11.92 22.50
CA ARG A 334 37.85 12.39 22.90
C ARG A 334 37.48 13.72 22.23
N GLN A 335 38.42 14.63 22.07
CA GLN A 335 38.17 15.92 21.44
C GLN A 335 37.74 15.73 19.96
N PHE A 336 38.52 15.03 19.14
CA PHE A 336 38.23 14.82 17.75
C PHE A 336 36.96 13.94 17.52
N PHE A 337 36.75 12.97 18.42
CA PHE A 337 35.53 12.16 18.40
C PHE A 337 34.28 13.03 18.64
N VAL A 338 34.28 13.85 19.69
CA VAL A 338 33.15 14.75 20.00
C VAL A 338 32.96 15.80 18.90
N GLU A 339 34.05 16.36 18.34
CA GLU A 339 33.95 17.29 17.20
C GLU A 339 33.26 16.67 16.01
N THR A 340 33.64 15.43 15.63
CA THR A 340 33.00 14.70 14.55
C THR A 340 31.53 14.40 14.84
N MET A 341 31.21 13.96 16.06
CA MET A 341 29.84 13.68 16.48
C MET A 341 28.93 14.92 16.38
N ILE A 342 29.43 16.08 16.82
CA ILE A 342 28.68 17.34 16.71
C ILE A 342 28.39 17.68 15.25
N VAL A 343 29.38 17.58 14.37
CA VAL A 343 29.20 17.84 12.94
C VAL A 343 28.15 16.91 12.34
N VAL A 344 28.24 15.61 12.63
CA VAL A 344 27.33 14.61 12.07
C VAL A 344 25.90 14.81 12.57
N PHE A 345 25.70 15.00 13.89
CA PHE A 345 24.36 15.21 14.45
C PHE A 345 23.74 16.54 14.00
N LEU A 346 24.52 17.60 13.90
CA LEU A 346 24.03 18.89 13.38
C LEU A 346 23.60 18.76 11.93
N SER A 347 24.42 18.13 11.11
CA SER A 347 24.11 17.88 9.68
C SER A 347 22.90 16.99 9.49
N GLY A 348 22.82 15.92 10.29
CA GLY A 348 21.71 15.00 10.26
C GLY A 348 20.40 15.61 10.73
N GLY A 349 20.46 16.45 11.79
CA GLY A 349 19.30 17.20 12.27
C GLY A 349 18.75 18.18 11.22
N VAL A 350 19.64 18.91 10.56
CA VAL A 350 19.25 19.77 9.42
C VAL A 350 18.68 18.97 8.28
N GLY A 351 19.33 17.85 7.90
CA GLY A 351 18.82 16.96 6.84
C GLY A 351 17.44 16.39 7.15
N LEU A 352 17.24 15.94 8.39
CA LEU A 352 15.96 15.42 8.84
C LEU A 352 14.87 16.50 8.82
N GLY A 353 15.16 17.70 9.31
CA GLY A 353 14.24 18.84 9.28
C GLY A 353 13.82 19.20 7.86
N ILE A 354 14.78 19.25 6.93
CA ILE A 354 14.50 19.49 5.50
C ILE A 354 13.63 18.37 4.91
N ALA A 355 13.95 17.10 5.21
CA ALA A 355 13.20 15.95 4.69
C ALA A 355 11.74 15.97 5.18
N TYR A 356 11.48 16.19 6.45
CA TYR A 356 10.11 16.29 6.99
C TYR A 356 9.38 17.51 6.47
N GLY A 357 10.06 18.66 6.36
CA GLY A 357 9.49 19.87 5.76
C GLY A 357 9.09 19.63 4.30
N PHE A 358 9.95 18.95 3.53
CA PHE A 358 9.66 18.58 2.15
C PHE A 358 8.47 17.61 2.06
N CYS A 359 8.40 16.58 2.91
CA CYS A 359 7.27 15.67 2.98
C CYS A 359 5.96 16.41 3.26
N ALA A 360 5.97 17.34 4.23
CA ALA A 360 4.80 18.14 4.57
C ALA A 360 4.34 19.01 3.38
N LEU A 361 5.28 19.69 2.72
CA LEU A 361 4.99 20.54 1.56
C LEU A 361 4.49 19.72 0.36
N PHE A 362 5.12 18.60 0.08
CA PHE A 362 4.73 17.72 -1.03
C PHE A 362 3.30 17.16 -0.85
N ASN A 363 2.92 16.83 0.38
CA ASN A 363 1.59 16.32 0.69
C ASN A 363 0.45 17.35 0.57
N LEU A 364 0.77 18.63 0.32
CA LEU A 364 -0.23 19.67 -0.02
C LEU A 364 -0.65 19.61 -1.50
N LEU A 365 0.09 18.91 -2.35
CA LEU A 365 -0.24 18.77 -3.76
C LEU A 365 -1.39 17.75 -3.94
N PRO A 366 -2.22 17.91 -4.98
CA PRO A 366 -3.20 16.90 -5.34
C PRO A 366 -2.47 15.65 -5.83
N LEU A 367 -2.57 14.56 -5.05
CA LEU A 367 -1.88 13.32 -5.31
C LEU A 367 -2.80 12.30 -6.00
N PRO A 368 -2.26 11.41 -6.85
CA PRO A 368 -3.05 10.36 -7.47
C PRO A 368 -3.54 9.34 -6.42
N PRO A 369 -4.71 8.69 -6.63
CA PRO A 369 -5.32 7.78 -5.66
C PRO A 369 -4.44 6.59 -5.23
N PHE A 370 -3.52 6.15 -6.10
CA PHE A 370 -2.59 5.05 -5.81
C PHE A 370 -1.39 5.44 -4.96
N PHE A 371 -1.24 6.72 -4.62
CA PHE A 371 -0.12 7.23 -3.83
C PHE A 371 -0.65 8.07 -2.66
N ALA A 372 -0.44 7.59 -1.43
CA ALA A 372 -0.93 8.24 -0.21
C ALA A 372 -0.07 9.43 0.25
N GLY A 373 0.92 9.85 -0.56
CA GLY A 373 1.87 10.91 -0.22
C GLY A 373 3.16 10.38 0.41
N LEU A 374 4.00 11.31 0.87
CA LEU A 374 5.25 10.99 1.57
C LEU A 374 4.96 10.77 3.05
N LEU A 375 4.84 9.50 3.46
CA LEU A 375 4.48 9.14 4.84
C LEU A 375 5.71 9.08 5.75
N ALA A 376 6.16 10.24 6.21
CA ALA A 376 7.26 10.36 7.17
C ALA A 376 6.75 10.03 8.59
N SER A 377 6.88 8.77 9.02
CA SER A 377 6.49 8.34 10.37
C SER A 377 7.57 8.69 11.41
N TRP A 378 7.16 8.87 12.69
CA TRP A 378 8.12 9.07 13.77
C TRP A 378 9.10 7.89 13.94
N LYS A 379 8.67 6.66 13.62
CA LYS A 379 9.52 5.46 13.61
C LYS A 379 10.68 5.59 12.62
N LEU A 380 10.39 6.16 11.43
CA LEU A 380 11.42 6.48 10.45
C LEU A 380 12.42 7.50 10.97
N GLY A 381 11.95 8.53 11.69
CA GLY A 381 12.81 9.50 12.34
C GLY A 381 13.77 8.86 13.35
N VAL A 382 13.26 7.97 14.22
CA VAL A 382 14.07 7.23 15.20
C VAL A 382 15.09 6.33 14.50
N LEU A 383 14.68 5.60 13.46
CA LEU A 383 15.58 4.76 12.66
C LEU A 383 16.70 5.60 12.02
N SER A 384 16.34 6.74 11.43
CA SER A 384 17.31 7.66 10.82
C SER A 384 18.34 8.18 11.83
N VAL A 385 17.91 8.54 13.04
CA VAL A 385 18.80 8.98 14.13
C VAL A 385 19.72 7.85 14.58
N PHE A 386 19.21 6.63 14.68
CA PHE A 386 20.00 5.44 15.03
C PHE A 386 21.09 5.15 13.97
N LEU A 387 20.70 5.12 12.70
CA LEU A 387 21.65 4.92 11.59
C LEU A 387 22.70 6.04 11.55
N LEU A 388 22.26 7.29 11.72
CA LEU A 388 23.15 8.43 11.80
C LEU A 388 24.16 8.29 12.94
N GLY A 389 23.72 7.91 14.13
CA GLY A 389 24.57 7.67 15.30
C GLY A 389 25.62 6.59 15.02
N THR A 390 25.21 5.48 14.38
CA THR A 390 26.12 4.39 14.01
C THR A 390 27.21 4.88 13.06
N ILE A 391 26.82 5.59 11.99
CA ILE A 391 27.76 6.11 11.01
C ILE A 391 28.65 7.20 11.60
N ALA A 392 28.12 8.05 12.49
CA ALA A 392 28.89 9.04 13.21
C ALA A 392 30.04 8.39 14.00
N VAL A 393 29.73 7.34 14.75
CA VAL A 393 30.75 6.59 15.51
C VAL A 393 31.78 5.99 14.57
N LEU A 394 31.36 5.27 13.54
CA LEU A 394 32.28 4.63 12.57
C LEU A 394 33.18 5.66 11.87
N SER A 395 32.64 6.79 11.45
CA SER A 395 33.37 7.86 10.77
C SER A 395 34.31 8.63 11.68
N ALA A 396 34.03 8.67 13.01
CA ALA A 396 34.80 9.42 13.99
C ALA A 396 35.99 8.64 14.56
N ILE A 397 35.88 7.32 14.71
CA ILE A 397 36.89 6.49 15.40
C ILE A 397 38.24 6.59 14.72
N TYR A 398 38.30 6.41 13.40
CA TYR A 398 39.57 6.35 12.65
C TYR A 398 40.31 7.69 12.65
N PRO A 399 39.71 8.85 12.32
CA PRO A 399 40.39 10.14 12.43
C PRO A 399 40.83 10.49 13.86
N ALA A 400 39.98 10.17 14.85
CA ALA A 400 40.30 10.45 16.24
C ALA A 400 41.49 9.61 16.74
N SER A 401 41.58 8.33 16.34
CA SER A 401 42.75 7.50 16.71
C SER A 401 44.03 8.00 16.03
N ARG A 402 43.95 8.42 14.77
CA ARG A 402 45.11 9.01 14.06
C ARG A 402 45.57 10.29 14.71
N ALA A 403 44.66 11.15 15.20
CA ALA A 403 45.03 12.35 15.94
C ALA A 403 45.75 12.04 17.28
N ALA A 404 45.34 10.97 17.96
CA ALA A 404 45.92 10.53 19.24
C ALA A 404 47.28 9.82 19.11
N GLU A 405 47.61 9.33 17.88
CA GLU A 405 48.90 8.68 17.58
C GLU A 405 49.99 9.64 17.11
N VAL A 406 49.73 10.93 17.01
CA VAL A 406 50.72 11.95 16.59
C VAL A 406 51.89 11.98 17.59
N ASP A 407 53.10 11.86 17.08
CA ASP A 407 54.30 12.01 17.91
C ASP A 407 54.58 13.51 18.16
N PRO A 408 54.66 13.97 19.40
CA PRO A 408 54.92 15.38 19.70
C PRO A 408 56.22 15.90 19.14
N ILE A 409 57.24 15.04 19.04
CA ILE A 409 58.58 15.43 18.54
C ILE A 409 58.55 15.66 17.05
N GLU A 410 57.92 14.73 16.32
CA GLU A 410 57.71 14.84 14.84
C GLU A 410 56.79 16.02 14.51
N ALA A 411 55.71 16.20 15.28
CA ALA A 411 54.74 17.26 15.08
C ALA A 411 55.32 18.65 15.21
N LEU A 412 56.27 18.85 16.13
CA LEU A 412 56.97 20.13 16.34
C LEU A 412 58.03 20.39 15.26
N ARG A 413 58.55 19.32 14.62
CA ARG A 413 59.51 19.37 13.52
C ARG A 413 58.85 19.54 12.14
N PHE A 414 57.54 19.39 12.12
CA PHE A 414 56.74 19.53 10.89
C PHE A 414 56.73 21.02 10.48
N GLU A 415 57.65 21.44 9.65
CA GLU A 415 57.51 22.69 8.92
C GLU A 415 56.35 22.52 7.96
N ALA A 416 55.34 23.41 8.05
CA ALA A 416 54.28 23.46 7.08
C ALA A 416 54.92 23.66 5.69
N GLY A 417 55.16 22.57 5.01
CA GLY A 417 55.64 22.59 3.64
C GLY A 417 54.66 23.36 2.79
N GLY A 418 55.20 24.29 1.98
CA GLY A 418 54.56 25.28 1.18
C GLY A 418 53.52 24.80 0.15
#